data_96556a5a8587bfd7ecfd598943a81211
#
_entry.id   96556a5a8587bfd7ecfd598943a81211
#
_cell.length_a   1.000
_cell.length_b   1.000
_cell.length_c   1.000
_cell.angle_alpha   90.00
_cell.angle_beta   90.00
_cell.angle_gamma   90.00
#
_symmetry.space_group_name_H-M   'P 1'
#
loop_
_entity.id
_entity.type
_entity.pdbx_description
1 polymer ?
#
loop_
_entity_poly.entity_id
_entity_poly.type
_entity_poly.pdbx_seq_one_letter_code
_entity_poly.pdbx_strand_id
1 'polypeptide(L)'
;EYDHGYDVGYGPLTDHVFHPTDQGGLIIETGMPNSGKTDFLNDLTCRLMAKTGRYVCYLSFEVPDKDKHIAHLVQLMLGKVNTVNYTQEQLKPIVSFLNSHMVHLDLHEVSPTPDNIIARADIVRRSLPLKYLIIDPYLFMEVETNRYNTETQAIKAMLTQMQTWGRIHNIWVIIVAHPRSLKKQNGKNELENIDMYTISGSANWANLADFIFSISRIKRQDGNYTRLDMLKVRDQD
;
A
#
# COMPACT_ATOMS: atom_id res chain seq x y z
N GLU A 1 -26.95 -10.11 -0.71
CA GLU A 1 -25.72 -10.79 -1.16
C GLU A 1 -24.53 -10.02 -0.59
N TYR A 2 -23.71 -10.69 0.23
CA TYR A 2 -22.47 -10.10 0.73
C TYR A 2 -21.50 -10.01 -0.44
N ASP A 3 -20.92 -8.82 -0.66
CA ASP A 3 -19.85 -8.64 -1.62
C ASP A 3 -18.56 -9.26 -1.00
N HIS A 4 -18.21 -10.46 -1.46
CA HIS A 4 -17.03 -11.18 -0.97
C HIS A 4 -15.69 -10.58 -1.43
N GLY A 5 -15.70 -9.47 -2.17
CA GLY A 5 -14.50 -8.83 -2.67
C GLY A 5 -13.71 -9.67 -3.67
N TYR A 6 -12.45 -9.36 -3.85
CA TYR A 6 -11.58 -10.00 -4.84
C TYR A 6 -10.54 -10.91 -4.16
N ASP A 7 -10.51 -12.18 -4.54
CA ASP A 7 -9.38 -13.05 -4.20
C ASP A 7 -8.10 -12.58 -4.91
N VAL A 8 -7.12 -12.15 -4.15
CA VAL A 8 -5.82 -11.71 -4.65
C VAL A 8 -4.78 -12.83 -4.72
N GLY A 9 -5.17 -14.06 -4.41
CA GLY A 9 -4.36 -15.26 -4.67
C GLY A 9 -3.24 -15.53 -3.67
N TYR A 10 -3.39 -15.09 -2.41
CA TYR A 10 -2.48 -15.47 -1.33
C TYR A 10 -2.99 -16.66 -0.50
N GLY A 11 -3.94 -17.44 -1.05
CA GLY A 11 -4.51 -18.62 -0.44
C GLY A 11 -5.43 -18.29 0.76
N PRO A 12 -5.50 -19.16 1.78
CA PRO A 12 -6.49 -19.03 2.86
C PRO A 12 -6.50 -17.69 3.58
N LEU A 13 -5.40 -16.94 3.52
CA LEU A 13 -5.32 -15.62 4.13
C LEU A 13 -6.21 -14.61 3.41
N THR A 14 -6.30 -14.68 2.10
CA THR A 14 -7.09 -13.76 1.29
C THR A 14 -8.53 -14.21 1.11
N ASP A 15 -8.78 -15.50 1.17
CA ASP A 15 -10.13 -16.05 1.03
C ASP A 15 -11.05 -15.70 2.20
N HIS A 16 -10.47 -15.32 3.35
CA HIS A 16 -11.23 -15.06 4.58
C HIS A 16 -10.95 -13.71 5.24
N VAL A 17 -9.92 -12.98 4.84
CA VAL A 17 -9.40 -11.87 5.64
C VAL A 17 -9.19 -10.56 4.89
N PHE A 18 -8.85 -10.60 3.62
CA PHE A 18 -8.56 -9.42 2.81
C PHE A 18 -9.32 -9.43 1.50
N HIS A 19 -10.50 -8.82 1.51
CA HIS A 19 -11.36 -8.72 0.33
C HIS A 19 -11.64 -7.25 0.00
N PRO A 20 -10.77 -6.56 -0.76
CA PRO A 20 -11.14 -5.25 -1.25
C PRO A 20 -12.36 -5.38 -2.16
N THR A 21 -13.45 -4.80 -1.71
CA THR A 21 -14.74 -4.80 -2.43
C THR A 21 -14.78 -3.71 -3.50
N ASP A 22 -15.88 -3.62 -4.25
CA ASP A 22 -16.13 -2.49 -5.14
C ASP A 22 -16.36 -1.17 -4.38
N GLN A 23 -16.57 -1.24 -3.09
CA GLN A 23 -16.67 -0.07 -2.23
C GLN A 23 -15.38 0.65 -2.04
N GLY A 24 -14.85 1.54 -1.93
CA GLY A 24 -13.55 2.12 -1.56
C GLY A 24 -13.39 2.26 -0.05
N GLY A 25 -12.20 2.58 0.35
CA GLY A 25 -11.86 2.71 1.76
C GLY A 25 -10.38 3.01 1.99
N LEU A 26 -9.90 2.70 3.20
CA LEU A 26 -8.54 2.96 3.64
C LEU A 26 -7.86 1.67 4.08
N ILE A 27 -6.75 1.35 3.44
CA ILE A 27 -5.87 0.23 3.75
C ILE A 27 -4.55 0.78 4.25
N ILE A 28 -4.04 0.22 5.34
CA ILE A 28 -2.73 0.59 5.88
C ILE A 28 -1.80 -0.62 5.82
N GLU A 29 -0.66 -0.45 5.20
CA GLU A 29 0.45 -1.36 5.27
C GLU A 29 1.51 -0.86 6.24
N THR A 30 1.98 -1.74 7.14
CA THR A 30 3.06 -1.40 8.06
C THR A 30 4.12 -2.50 8.14
N GLY A 31 5.24 -2.20 8.75
CA GLY A 31 6.33 -3.16 8.94
C GLY A 31 7.68 -2.45 9.12
N MET A 32 8.64 -3.15 9.70
CA MET A 32 9.99 -2.62 9.92
C MET A 32 10.67 -2.24 8.60
N PRO A 33 11.61 -1.31 8.61
CA PRO A 33 12.48 -1.07 7.45
C PRO A 33 13.11 -2.38 6.95
N ASN A 34 13.21 -2.55 5.64
CA ASN A 34 13.77 -3.75 4.98
C ASN A 34 13.01 -5.06 5.26
N SER A 35 11.74 -4.99 5.66
CA SER A 35 10.91 -6.18 5.86
C SER A 35 10.30 -6.75 4.57
N GLY A 36 10.40 -6.03 3.46
CA GLY A 36 9.83 -6.42 2.17
C GLY A 36 8.44 -5.81 1.90
N LYS A 37 8.09 -4.69 2.56
CA LYS A 37 6.82 -3.98 2.33
C LYS A 37 6.61 -3.62 0.87
N THR A 38 7.52 -2.87 0.30
CA THR A 38 7.43 -2.41 -1.10
C THR A 38 7.34 -3.59 -2.07
N ASP A 39 8.07 -4.70 -1.83
CA ASP A 39 7.98 -5.89 -2.67
C ASP A 39 6.60 -6.54 -2.58
N PHE A 40 6.06 -6.66 -1.36
CA PHE A 40 4.71 -7.20 -1.15
C PHE A 40 3.65 -6.29 -1.77
N LEU A 41 3.73 -4.97 -1.54
CA LEU A 41 2.81 -4.00 -2.10
C LEU A 41 2.82 -4.02 -3.63
N ASN A 42 3.98 -4.16 -4.23
CA ASN A 42 4.14 -4.26 -5.67
C ASN A 42 3.53 -5.56 -6.22
N ASP A 43 3.74 -6.70 -5.55
CA ASP A 43 3.11 -7.97 -5.95
C ASP A 43 1.59 -7.90 -5.79
N LEU A 44 1.09 -7.37 -4.65
CA LEU A 44 -0.33 -7.12 -4.43
C LEU A 44 -0.92 -6.23 -5.52
N THR A 45 -0.23 -5.15 -5.88
CA THR A 45 -0.65 -4.21 -6.92
C THR A 45 -0.79 -4.92 -8.28
N CYS A 46 0.20 -5.72 -8.66
CA CYS A 46 0.15 -6.49 -9.91
C CYS A 46 -1.04 -7.47 -9.92
N ARG A 47 -1.30 -8.15 -8.82
CA ARG A 47 -2.43 -9.07 -8.66
C ARG A 47 -3.78 -8.36 -8.74
N LEU A 48 -3.92 -7.23 -8.05
CA LEU A 48 -5.14 -6.41 -8.10
C LEU A 48 -5.43 -5.92 -9.51
N MET A 49 -4.44 -5.39 -10.24
CA MET A 49 -4.59 -4.99 -11.64
C MET A 49 -5.00 -6.17 -12.51
N ALA A 50 -4.32 -7.32 -12.38
CA ALA A 50 -4.61 -8.51 -13.18
C ALA A 50 -6.01 -9.08 -12.91
N LYS A 51 -6.44 -9.06 -11.64
CA LYS A 51 -7.74 -9.62 -11.23
C LYS A 51 -8.91 -8.72 -11.60
N THR A 52 -8.76 -7.41 -11.46
CA THR A 52 -9.86 -6.46 -11.60
C THR A 52 -9.91 -5.76 -12.95
N GLY A 53 -8.81 -5.74 -13.71
CA GLY A 53 -8.67 -4.92 -14.92
C GLY A 53 -8.75 -3.41 -14.63
N ARG A 54 -8.62 -3.00 -13.36
CA ARG A 54 -8.74 -1.61 -12.92
C ARG A 54 -7.38 -0.94 -12.85
N TYR A 55 -7.39 0.39 -12.85
CA TYR A 55 -6.19 1.19 -12.79
C TYR A 55 -5.72 1.42 -11.36
N VAL A 56 -4.40 1.46 -11.22
CA VAL A 56 -3.68 1.86 -10.02
C VAL A 56 -2.98 3.20 -10.26
N CYS A 57 -3.19 4.13 -9.35
CA CYS A 57 -2.41 5.37 -9.27
C CYS A 57 -1.37 5.20 -8.16
N TYR A 58 -0.08 5.29 -8.51
CA TYR A 58 1.02 4.99 -7.60
C TYR A 58 1.85 6.23 -7.34
N LEU A 59 1.93 6.65 -6.08
CA LEU A 59 2.83 7.70 -5.61
C LEU A 59 3.94 7.05 -4.78
N SER A 60 5.14 6.97 -5.34
CA SER A 60 6.31 6.48 -4.64
C SER A 60 7.28 7.63 -4.34
N PHE A 61 7.62 7.77 -3.07
CA PHE A 61 8.66 8.69 -2.63
C PHE A 61 10.03 8.00 -2.50
N GLU A 62 10.04 6.68 -2.26
CA GLU A 62 11.29 5.91 -2.14
C GLU A 62 11.87 5.54 -3.51
N VAL A 63 11.03 5.28 -4.49
CA VAL A 63 11.42 4.95 -5.87
C VAL A 63 10.73 5.93 -6.82
N PRO A 64 11.14 7.20 -6.85
CA PRO A 64 10.51 8.22 -7.69
C PRO A 64 10.75 8.00 -9.20
N ASP A 65 11.78 7.21 -9.55
CA ASP A 65 12.10 6.85 -10.92
C ASP A 65 11.10 5.80 -11.45
N LYS A 66 10.19 6.23 -12.30
CA LYS A 66 9.16 5.40 -12.91
C LYS A 66 9.76 4.18 -13.63
N ASP A 67 10.85 4.35 -14.35
CA ASP A 67 11.42 3.28 -15.15
C ASP A 67 12.03 2.19 -14.25
N LYS A 68 12.66 2.57 -13.14
CA LYS A 68 13.14 1.63 -12.14
C LYS A 68 12.00 0.90 -11.47
N HIS A 69 10.91 1.60 -11.15
CA HIS A 69 9.73 0.96 -10.57
C HIS A 69 9.11 -0.05 -11.53
N ILE A 70 8.89 0.33 -12.79
CA ILE A 70 8.38 -0.60 -13.83
C ILE A 70 9.32 -1.80 -14.01
N ALA A 71 10.64 -1.59 -14.06
CA ALA A 71 11.59 -2.68 -14.17
C ALA A 71 11.49 -3.67 -12.98
N HIS A 72 11.29 -3.17 -11.77
CA HIS A 72 11.07 -3.99 -10.59
C HIS A 72 9.77 -4.80 -10.65
N LEU A 73 8.66 -4.17 -11.07
CA LEU A 73 7.38 -4.87 -11.28
C LEU A 73 7.48 -5.97 -12.33
N VAL A 74 8.21 -5.72 -13.42
CA VAL A 74 8.48 -6.74 -14.45
C VAL A 74 9.23 -7.94 -13.86
N GLN A 75 10.24 -7.70 -13.02
CA GLN A 75 10.98 -8.78 -12.36
C GLN A 75 10.07 -9.62 -11.44
N LEU A 76 9.19 -8.97 -10.66
CA LEU A 76 8.22 -9.66 -9.82
C LEU A 76 7.25 -10.50 -10.63
N MET A 77 6.68 -9.97 -11.69
CA MET A 77 5.73 -10.70 -12.56
C MET A 77 6.38 -11.89 -13.28
N LEU A 78 7.67 -11.84 -13.55
CA LEU A 78 8.42 -12.94 -14.13
C LEU A 78 8.89 -13.97 -13.09
N GLY A 79 8.70 -13.71 -11.79
CA GLY A 79 9.13 -14.60 -10.71
C GLY A 79 10.64 -14.78 -10.61
N LYS A 80 11.43 -13.82 -11.08
CA LYS A 80 12.89 -13.90 -11.11
C LYS A 80 13.52 -12.69 -10.45
N VAL A 81 14.34 -12.93 -9.44
CA VAL A 81 15.00 -11.89 -8.62
C VAL A 81 16.25 -11.30 -9.29
N ASN A 82 16.83 -11.97 -10.29
CA ASN A 82 18.07 -11.54 -10.95
C ASN A 82 17.86 -11.28 -12.43
N THR A 83 18.57 -10.29 -12.95
CA THR A 83 18.68 -9.87 -14.35
C THR A 83 19.16 -10.99 -15.27
N VAL A 84 18.30 -11.94 -15.51
CA VAL A 84 18.47 -12.86 -16.62
C VAL A 84 18.07 -12.10 -17.88
N ASN A 85 18.79 -12.33 -18.98
CA ASN A 85 18.47 -11.75 -20.28
C ASN A 85 17.07 -12.18 -20.73
N TYR A 86 16.08 -11.32 -20.48
CA TYR A 86 14.73 -11.52 -21.01
C TYR A 86 14.70 -11.14 -22.48
N THR A 87 13.99 -11.92 -23.27
CA THR A 87 13.74 -11.52 -24.66
C THR A 87 12.71 -10.39 -24.71
N GLN A 88 12.76 -9.58 -25.76
CA GLN A 88 11.75 -8.54 -25.98
C GLN A 88 10.33 -9.11 -26.04
N GLU A 89 10.17 -10.32 -26.55
CA GLU A 89 8.89 -11.02 -26.64
C GLU A 89 8.31 -11.32 -25.24
N GLN A 90 9.16 -11.64 -24.26
CA GLN A 90 8.75 -11.87 -22.87
C GLN A 90 8.41 -10.57 -22.12
N LEU A 91 9.16 -9.50 -22.40
CA LEU A 91 8.97 -8.21 -21.72
C LEU A 91 7.77 -7.43 -22.25
N LYS A 92 7.57 -7.42 -23.57
CA LYS A 92 6.57 -6.58 -24.25
C LYS A 92 5.15 -6.72 -23.66
N PRO A 93 4.58 -7.91 -23.45
CA PRO A 93 3.23 -8.05 -22.90
C PRO A 93 3.13 -7.54 -21.47
N ILE A 94 4.15 -7.74 -20.63
CA ILE A 94 4.16 -7.28 -19.23
C ILE A 94 4.25 -5.76 -19.16
N VAL A 95 5.17 -5.17 -19.91
CA VAL A 95 5.34 -3.72 -19.96
C VAL A 95 4.07 -3.06 -20.53
N SER A 96 3.46 -3.66 -21.55
CA SER A 96 2.19 -3.19 -22.12
C SER A 96 1.06 -3.25 -21.08
N PHE A 97 0.97 -4.33 -20.32
CA PHE A 97 0.00 -4.49 -19.25
C PHE A 97 0.19 -3.43 -18.14
N LEU A 98 1.41 -3.24 -17.65
CA LEU A 98 1.71 -2.23 -16.64
C LEU A 98 1.39 -0.82 -17.13
N ASN A 99 1.80 -0.46 -18.34
CA ASN A 99 1.51 0.85 -18.91
C ASN A 99 0.00 1.10 -19.15
N SER A 100 -0.79 0.04 -19.34
CA SER A 100 -2.24 0.15 -19.55
C SER A 100 -3.05 0.15 -18.26
N HIS A 101 -2.45 -0.14 -17.09
CA HIS A 101 -3.18 -0.23 -15.82
C HIS A 101 -2.57 0.59 -14.68
N MET A 102 -1.36 1.13 -14.86
CA MET A 102 -0.67 1.90 -13.81
C MET A 102 -0.37 3.32 -14.25
N VAL A 103 -0.68 4.26 -13.38
CA VAL A 103 -0.33 5.68 -13.52
C VAL A 103 0.58 6.06 -12.36
N HIS A 104 1.78 6.54 -12.66
CA HIS A 104 2.63 7.14 -11.63
C HIS A 104 2.21 8.59 -11.40
N LEU A 105 1.90 8.90 -10.14
CA LEU A 105 1.50 10.25 -9.75
C LEU A 105 2.75 11.13 -9.64
N ASP A 106 2.72 12.24 -10.36
CA ASP A 106 3.79 13.22 -10.34
C ASP A 106 3.39 14.42 -9.49
N LEU A 107 4.25 14.77 -8.52
CA LEU A 107 4.09 15.91 -7.62
C LEU A 107 5.28 16.90 -7.70
N HIS A 108 6.09 16.87 -8.76
CA HIS A 108 7.30 17.68 -8.85
C HIS A 108 7.09 19.20 -8.66
N GLU A 109 5.92 19.71 -8.98
CA GLU A 109 5.62 21.14 -8.91
C GLU A 109 4.77 21.53 -7.70
N VAL A 110 4.38 20.58 -6.87
CA VAL A 110 3.46 20.82 -5.73
C VAL A 110 3.88 20.04 -4.50
N SER A 111 3.66 20.63 -3.33
CA SER A 111 3.87 19.93 -2.05
C SER A 111 3.00 18.68 -1.94
N PRO A 112 3.52 17.59 -1.37
CA PRO A 112 2.81 16.32 -1.22
C PRO A 112 1.78 16.37 -0.07
N THR A 113 0.91 17.37 -0.12
CA THR A 113 -0.23 17.48 0.82
C THR A 113 -1.34 16.52 0.43
N PRO A 114 -2.21 16.11 1.37
CA PRO A 114 -3.40 15.30 1.06
C PRO A 114 -4.26 15.91 -0.05
N ASP A 115 -4.47 17.24 -0.02
CA ASP A 115 -5.24 17.97 -1.02
C ASP A 115 -4.64 17.84 -2.42
N ASN A 116 -3.32 18.04 -2.55
CA ASN A 116 -2.63 17.95 -3.84
C ASN A 116 -2.61 16.52 -4.39
N ILE A 117 -2.41 15.52 -3.51
CA ILE A 117 -2.44 14.10 -3.90
C ILE A 117 -3.84 13.74 -4.42
N ILE A 118 -4.90 14.12 -3.68
CA ILE A 118 -6.29 13.89 -4.09
C ILE A 118 -6.61 14.61 -5.39
N ALA A 119 -6.22 15.88 -5.53
CA ALA A 119 -6.46 16.64 -6.75
C ALA A 119 -5.84 15.99 -7.99
N ARG A 120 -4.61 15.48 -7.87
CA ARG A 120 -3.94 14.76 -8.96
C ARG A 120 -4.60 13.40 -9.25
N ALA A 121 -4.95 12.64 -8.21
CA ALA A 121 -5.68 11.38 -8.36
C ALA A 121 -7.08 11.58 -8.98
N ASP A 122 -7.73 12.71 -8.70
CA ASP A 122 -9.01 13.10 -9.29
C ASP A 122 -8.94 13.31 -10.81
N ILE A 123 -7.83 13.85 -11.31
CA ILE A 123 -7.59 13.97 -12.75
C ILE A 123 -7.55 12.57 -13.38
N VAL A 124 -6.81 11.64 -12.74
CA VAL A 124 -6.68 10.27 -13.25
C VAL A 124 -8.04 9.56 -13.25
N ARG A 125 -8.81 9.60 -12.14
CA ARG A 125 -10.10 8.89 -12.06
C ARG A 125 -11.17 9.41 -13.01
N ARG A 126 -11.10 10.68 -13.43
CA ARG A 126 -12.03 11.24 -14.43
C ARG A 126 -11.81 10.70 -15.84
N SER A 127 -10.61 10.20 -16.10
CA SER A 127 -10.21 9.73 -17.43
C SER A 127 -10.06 8.21 -17.50
N LEU A 128 -9.80 7.56 -16.37
CA LEU A 128 -9.49 6.14 -16.28
C LEU A 128 -10.29 5.47 -15.16
N PRO A 129 -10.60 4.18 -15.25
CA PRO A 129 -11.31 3.45 -14.20
C PRO A 129 -10.38 3.15 -12.99
N LEU A 130 -9.96 4.23 -12.32
CA LEU A 130 -9.09 4.17 -11.14
C LEU A 130 -9.78 3.45 -9.99
N LYS A 131 -9.10 2.49 -9.39
CA LYS A 131 -9.60 1.70 -8.25
C LYS A 131 -8.70 1.77 -7.03
N TYR A 132 -7.40 1.97 -7.23
CA TYR A 132 -6.41 1.97 -6.15
C TYR A 132 -5.53 3.21 -6.25
N LEU A 133 -5.40 3.94 -5.12
CA LEU A 133 -4.42 5.00 -4.93
C LEU A 133 -3.41 4.52 -3.90
N ILE A 134 -2.16 4.38 -4.29
CA ILE A 134 -1.07 3.90 -3.43
C ILE A 134 -0.14 5.06 -3.07
N ILE A 135 0.21 5.16 -1.79
CA ILE A 135 1.13 6.17 -1.24
C ILE A 135 2.22 5.44 -0.46
N ASP A 136 3.45 5.45 -0.97
CA ASP A 136 4.59 4.69 -0.42
C ASP A 136 5.84 5.57 -0.23
N PRO A 137 6.17 5.92 1.02
CA PRO A 137 5.39 5.87 2.24
C PRO A 137 4.78 7.24 2.64
N TYR A 138 3.87 7.22 3.61
CA TYR A 138 3.26 8.41 4.24
C TYR A 138 4.29 9.38 4.82
N LEU A 139 5.46 8.91 5.24
CA LEU A 139 6.49 9.71 5.92
C LEU A 139 6.87 11.00 5.15
N PHE A 140 6.76 10.97 3.85
CA PHE A 140 7.10 12.11 2.97
C PHE A 140 5.90 13.00 2.63
N MET A 141 4.71 12.68 3.15
CA MET A 141 3.56 13.57 2.99
C MET A 141 3.70 14.79 3.90
N GLU A 142 3.38 15.94 3.38
CA GLU A 142 3.25 17.17 4.17
C GLU A 142 1.88 17.22 4.85
N VAL A 143 1.85 16.88 6.13
CA VAL A 143 0.63 17.01 6.94
C VAL A 143 0.65 18.38 7.60
N GLU A 144 -0.32 19.24 7.28
CA GLU A 144 -0.39 20.62 7.76
C GLU A 144 -0.63 20.70 9.28
N THR A 145 0.44 20.50 10.05
CA THR A 145 0.38 20.58 11.52
C THR A 145 0.00 21.99 12.02
N ASN A 146 0.26 23.04 11.23
CA ASN A 146 -0.06 24.42 11.61
C ASN A 146 -1.56 24.70 11.74
N ARG A 147 -2.43 23.89 11.13
CA ARG A 147 -3.89 23.97 11.26
C ARG A 147 -4.43 23.20 12.46
N TYR A 148 -3.59 22.41 13.12
CA TYR A 148 -3.99 21.52 14.20
C TYR A 148 -3.08 21.71 15.40
N ASN A 149 -3.64 21.54 16.61
CA ASN A 149 -2.89 21.72 17.84
C ASN A 149 -1.87 20.59 18.10
N THR A 150 -2.03 19.43 17.44
CA THR A 150 -1.16 18.26 17.62
C THR A 150 -1.00 17.48 16.32
N GLU A 151 0.14 16.79 16.16
CA GLU A 151 0.40 15.87 15.08
C GLU A 151 -0.71 14.78 14.97
N THR A 152 -1.18 14.28 16.12
CA THR A 152 -2.27 13.29 16.18
C THR A 152 -3.56 13.79 15.53
N GLN A 153 -3.91 15.09 15.73
CA GLN A 153 -5.08 15.68 15.09
C GLN A 153 -4.87 15.86 13.58
N ALA A 154 -3.68 16.28 13.17
CA ALA A 154 -3.33 16.41 11.76
C ALA A 154 -3.39 15.07 11.02
N ILE A 155 -2.81 14.01 11.59
CA ILE A 155 -2.91 12.65 11.04
C ILE A 155 -4.37 12.19 10.97
N LYS A 156 -5.18 12.43 12.00
CA LYS A 156 -6.62 12.11 11.98
C LYS A 156 -7.34 12.79 10.82
N ALA A 157 -7.09 14.07 10.61
CA ALA A 157 -7.72 14.84 9.55
C ALA A 157 -7.31 14.30 8.16
N MET A 158 -6.03 14.06 7.94
CA MET A 158 -5.50 13.45 6.72
C MET A 158 -6.15 12.10 6.43
N LEU A 159 -6.15 11.18 7.41
CA LEU A 159 -6.73 9.84 7.23
C LEU A 159 -8.24 9.90 6.96
N THR A 160 -8.96 10.80 7.67
CA THR A 160 -10.40 10.99 7.43
C THR A 160 -10.65 11.50 6.01
N GLN A 161 -9.85 12.45 5.55
CA GLN A 161 -9.97 13.00 4.19
C GLN A 161 -9.72 11.92 3.14
N MET A 162 -8.63 11.16 3.25
CA MET A 162 -8.28 10.09 2.35
C MET A 162 -9.34 8.97 2.32
N GLN A 163 -9.83 8.53 3.48
CA GLN A 163 -10.88 7.53 3.59
C GLN A 163 -12.19 8.02 2.98
N THR A 164 -12.59 9.25 3.30
CA THR A 164 -13.84 9.84 2.79
C THR A 164 -13.80 9.95 1.27
N TRP A 165 -12.69 10.46 0.72
CA TRP A 165 -12.51 10.54 -0.73
C TRP A 165 -12.54 9.15 -1.38
N GLY A 166 -11.84 8.19 -0.79
CA GLY A 166 -11.84 6.81 -1.26
C GLY A 166 -13.25 6.20 -1.30
N ARG A 167 -14.04 6.38 -0.24
CA ARG A 167 -15.42 5.88 -0.15
C ARG A 167 -16.37 6.55 -1.13
N ILE A 168 -16.31 7.89 -1.27
CA ILE A 168 -17.15 8.64 -2.21
C ILE A 168 -16.91 8.17 -3.65
N HIS A 169 -15.70 7.81 -4.00
CA HIS A 169 -15.31 7.48 -5.36
C HIS A 169 -15.13 5.97 -5.60
N ASN A 170 -15.42 5.14 -4.60
CA ASN A 170 -15.21 3.69 -4.65
C ASN A 170 -13.75 3.33 -4.95
N ILE A 171 -12.80 4.07 -4.37
CA ILE A 171 -11.35 3.89 -4.53
C ILE A 171 -10.75 3.43 -3.21
N TRP A 172 -9.91 2.42 -3.25
CA TRP A 172 -9.10 2.00 -2.12
C TRP A 172 -7.83 2.84 -2.05
N VAL A 173 -7.68 3.58 -0.96
CA VAL A 173 -6.43 4.30 -0.67
C VAL A 173 -5.55 3.41 0.18
N ILE A 174 -4.38 3.05 -0.32
CA ILE A 174 -3.40 2.20 0.35
C ILE A 174 -2.22 3.08 0.78
N ILE A 175 -1.97 3.15 2.08
CA ILE A 175 -0.90 3.99 2.64
C ILE A 175 0.11 3.12 3.38
N VAL A 176 1.39 3.24 3.00
CA VAL A 176 2.48 2.62 3.74
C VAL A 176 2.88 3.52 4.89
N ALA A 177 2.80 3.02 6.11
CA ALA A 177 3.16 3.74 7.33
C ALA A 177 4.15 2.93 8.17
N HIS A 178 5.24 3.58 8.61
CA HIS A 178 6.24 2.91 9.43
C HIS A 178 5.79 2.79 10.89
N PRO A 179 6.13 1.69 11.57
CA PRO A 179 5.92 1.59 13.01
C PRO A 179 6.82 2.60 13.76
N ARG A 180 6.40 2.98 14.94
CA ARG A 180 7.30 3.68 15.90
C ARG A 180 8.50 2.79 16.23
N SER A 181 9.53 3.37 16.84
CA SER A 181 10.64 2.57 17.34
C SER A 181 10.14 1.52 18.32
N LEU A 182 10.30 0.24 17.94
CA LEU A 182 9.87 -0.89 18.76
C LEU A 182 10.81 -1.05 19.95
N LYS A 183 10.25 -1.30 21.12
CA LYS A 183 11.01 -1.58 22.33
C LYS A 183 11.49 -3.02 22.33
N LYS A 184 12.67 -3.28 22.90
CA LYS A 184 13.09 -4.65 23.21
C LYS A 184 12.19 -5.20 24.32
N GLN A 185 11.71 -6.43 24.15
CA GLN A 185 10.99 -7.10 25.22
C GLN A 185 11.92 -7.30 26.41
N ASN A 186 11.45 -6.99 27.62
CA ASN A 186 12.21 -7.13 28.85
C ASN A 186 12.79 -8.55 28.97
N GLY A 187 14.12 -8.65 28.99
CA GLY A 187 14.87 -9.89 29.18
C GLY A 187 15.03 -10.76 27.92
N LYS A 188 14.54 -10.36 26.76
CA LYS A 188 14.74 -11.05 25.48
C LYS A 188 15.40 -10.10 24.46
N ASN A 189 16.26 -10.66 23.61
CA ASN A 189 16.82 -9.91 22.47
C ASN A 189 15.81 -9.76 21.31
N GLU A 190 14.52 -9.95 21.58
CA GLU A 190 13.44 -9.85 20.62
C GLU A 190 12.76 -8.48 20.71
N LEU A 191 12.42 -7.92 19.56
CA LEU A 191 11.65 -6.70 19.48
C LEU A 191 10.18 -6.98 19.80
N GLU A 192 9.48 -5.96 20.30
CA GLU A 192 8.02 -5.95 20.44
C GLU A 192 7.37 -6.33 19.10
N ASN A 193 6.30 -7.14 19.13
CA ASN A 193 5.55 -7.46 17.93
C ASN A 193 4.86 -6.20 17.38
N ILE A 194 4.78 -6.12 16.06
CA ILE A 194 4.01 -5.07 15.41
C ILE A 194 2.53 -5.37 15.62
N ASP A 195 1.79 -4.41 16.16
CA ASP A 195 0.34 -4.41 16.24
C ASP A 195 -0.24 -3.12 15.60
N MET A 196 -1.55 -2.99 15.53
CA MET A 196 -2.20 -1.84 14.89
C MET A 196 -1.97 -0.51 15.63
N TYR A 197 -1.52 -0.54 16.89
CA TYR A 197 -1.23 0.65 17.70
C TYR A 197 0.26 1.03 17.69
N THR A 198 1.11 0.21 17.08
CA THR A 198 2.55 0.49 16.98
C THR A 198 2.90 1.42 15.81
N ILE A 199 1.93 1.78 14.96
CA ILE A 199 2.15 2.71 13.85
C ILE A 199 2.47 4.10 14.39
N SER A 200 3.53 4.72 13.83
CA SER A 200 4.06 6.00 14.31
C SER A 200 3.04 7.15 14.20
N GLY A 201 3.06 8.03 15.18
CA GLY A 201 2.36 9.32 15.17
C GLY A 201 0.94 9.30 15.74
N SER A 202 0.16 8.23 15.61
CA SER A 202 -1.23 8.27 16.07
C SER A 202 -1.93 6.92 16.16
N ALA A 203 -2.72 6.70 17.21
CA ALA A 203 -3.68 5.59 17.28
C ALA A 203 -4.81 5.70 16.24
N ASN A 204 -4.94 6.85 15.55
CA ASN A 204 -5.97 7.03 14.52
C ASN A 204 -5.77 6.14 13.30
N TRP A 205 -4.56 5.62 13.06
CA TRP A 205 -4.32 4.59 12.07
C TRP A 205 -5.22 3.36 12.31
N ALA A 206 -5.20 2.86 13.56
CA ALA A 206 -6.04 1.75 13.97
C ALA A 206 -7.54 2.08 13.93
N ASN A 207 -7.92 3.31 14.27
CA ASN A 207 -9.33 3.69 14.36
C ASN A 207 -10.00 3.90 13.00
N LEU A 208 -9.28 4.49 12.04
CA LEU A 208 -9.86 4.90 10.75
C LEU A 208 -9.68 3.86 9.64
N ALA A 209 -8.58 3.11 9.62
CA ALA A 209 -8.36 2.11 8.59
C ALA A 209 -9.47 1.05 8.53
N ASP A 210 -9.81 0.61 7.35
CA ASP A 210 -10.70 -0.52 7.10
C ASP A 210 -9.93 -1.83 7.18
N PHE A 211 -8.71 -1.87 6.63
CA PHE A 211 -7.77 -2.98 6.75
C PHE A 211 -6.41 -2.48 7.22
N ILE A 212 -5.76 -3.26 8.07
CA ILE A 212 -4.35 -3.05 8.45
C ILE A 212 -3.64 -4.39 8.38
N PHE A 213 -2.53 -4.42 7.68
CA PHE A 213 -1.64 -5.56 7.67
C PHE A 213 -0.18 -5.17 7.91
N SER A 214 0.58 -6.10 8.46
CA SER A 214 2.01 -5.90 8.67
C SER A 214 2.84 -6.92 7.93
N ILE A 215 3.99 -6.45 7.44
CA ILE A 215 5.00 -7.27 6.77
C ILE A 215 6.20 -7.39 7.67
N SER A 216 6.60 -8.63 7.93
CA SER A 216 7.78 -8.97 8.74
C SER A 216 8.68 -9.96 8.02
N ARG A 217 9.99 -9.79 8.15
CA ARG A 217 10.97 -10.74 7.64
C ARG A 217 11.36 -11.72 8.74
N ILE A 218 11.12 -12.99 8.51
CA ILE A 218 11.52 -14.07 9.40
C ILE A 218 12.75 -14.76 8.82
N LYS A 219 13.84 -14.77 9.58
CA LYS A 219 15.04 -15.53 9.24
C LYS A 219 14.96 -16.89 9.93
N ARG A 220 15.05 -17.98 9.16
CA ARG A 220 15.13 -19.35 9.67
C ARG A 220 16.39 -20.02 9.12
N GLN A 221 16.76 -21.16 9.68
CA GLN A 221 17.94 -21.92 9.22
C GLN A 221 17.80 -22.39 7.76
N ASP A 222 16.57 -22.64 7.31
CA ASP A 222 16.21 -23.11 5.98
C ASP A 222 15.91 -21.99 4.97
N GLY A 223 15.92 -20.72 5.39
CA GLY A 223 15.71 -19.59 4.49
C GLY A 223 15.13 -18.33 5.12
N ASN A 224 14.88 -17.35 4.27
CA ASN A 224 14.21 -16.11 4.63
C ASN A 224 12.73 -16.17 4.18
N TYR A 225 11.83 -15.87 5.09
CA TYR A 225 10.39 -15.86 4.83
C TYR A 225 9.83 -14.47 5.05
N THR A 226 8.84 -14.11 4.27
CA THR A 226 8.00 -12.95 4.51
C THR A 226 6.74 -13.41 5.23
N ARG A 227 6.46 -12.83 6.38
CA ARG A 227 5.24 -13.05 7.14
C ARG A 227 4.31 -11.87 6.94
N LEU A 228 3.09 -12.17 6.55
CA LEU A 228 1.98 -11.24 6.47
C LEU A 228 1.04 -11.48 7.64
N ASP A 229 0.83 -10.46 8.45
CA ASP A 229 -0.13 -10.50 9.56
C ASP A 229 -1.26 -9.50 9.29
N MET A 230 -2.51 -9.96 9.33
CA MET A 230 -3.67 -9.10 9.30
C MET A 230 -3.93 -8.58 10.72
N LEU A 231 -3.73 -7.27 10.92
CA LEU A 231 -3.87 -6.64 12.24
C LEU A 231 -5.27 -6.09 12.47
N LYS A 232 -5.97 -5.75 11.40
CA LYS A 232 -7.35 -5.28 11.44
C LYS A 232 -8.09 -5.63 10.16
N VAL A 233 -9.32 -6.07 10.32
CA VAL A 233 -10.32 -6.20 9.27
C VAL A 233 -11.61 -5.59 9.80
N ARG A 234 -12.18 -4.60 9.10
CA ARG A 234 -13.46 -4.01 9.46
C ARG A 234 -14.58 -4.83 8.81
N ASP A 235 -15.68 -5.03 9.54
CA ASP A 235 -16.91 -5.66 9.07
C ASP A 235 -16.75 -7.14 8.64
N GLN A 236 -16.05 -7.91 9.47
CA GLN A 236 -16.23 -9.36 9.54
C GLN A 236 -17.19 -9.66 10.70
N ASP A 237 -18.46 -9.80 10.39
CA ASP A 237 -19.44 -10.47 11.24
C ASP A 237 -19.46 -11.96 10.91
#